data_5f307a1db576b162c4bec39464219f19
#
_entry.id   5f307a1db576b162c4bec39464219f19
#
_cell.length_a   1.000
_cell.length_b   1.000
_cell.length_c   1.000
_cell.angle_alpha   90.00
_cell.angle_beta   90.00
_cell.angle_gamma   90.00
#
_symmetry.space_group_name_H-M   'P 1'
#
loop_
_entity.id
_entity.type
_entity.pdbx_description
1 polymer ?
#
loop_
_entity_poly.entity_id
_entity_poly.type
_entity_poly.pdbx_seq_one_letter_code
_entity_poly.pdbx_strand_id
1 'polypeptide(L)'
;VSAEPWGLGPDGEDWRDDPELFDPACSPDWAERARLAALSPQEQEAQALPAWTAEGEAWAAGFVHHLPGPAGVGFAAGGALDRLPPGRVLAAFADDAQHDGGLDRLADSELVGVLCAWRRLASWAAAGEAAAVLTLARRRRVQAREKKNSHLAEHVGDELAAALTLTGRSGERLLVLSAGLARLRLTLAALGQGLIDWPRAVVIVDELAALSDAEARAVEALMLPSAEGMTTSQLRAALRRAVLAVDPEAASRRRRAARRDARVEVWEEPSGNAALAGRELAPADVIAADQRITALARWLRASGAEGTIDQLRAAVFTALLAGRPVRTLLPEDASPP
;
A
#
# COMPACT_ATOMS: atom_id res chain seq x y z
N VAL A 1 33.69 6.16 5.18
CA VAL A 1 32.76 6.57 6.24
C VAL A 1 31.49 5.78 5.99
N SER A 2 31.28 4.74 6.80
CA SER A 2 30.14 3.83 6.70
C SER A 2 28.89 4.57 7.23
N ALA A 3 27.96 4.89 6.35
CA ALA A 3 26.61 5.21 6.78
C ALA A 3 25.91 3.90 7.10
N GLU A 4 25.55 3.67 8.35
CA GLU A 4 24.65 2.59 8.75
C GLU A 4 23.25 2.90 8.21
N PRO A 5 22.62 1.98 7.44
CA PRO A 5 21.42 2.34 6.69
C PRO A 5 20.10 2.29 7.47
N TRP A 6 20.08 2.01 8.77
CA TRP A 6 18.83 1.68 9.46
C TRP A 6 18.82 2.14 10.92
N GLY A 7 18.83 3.43 11.20
CA GLY A 7 18.66 3.83 12.59
C GLY A 7 18.79 5.30 12.94
N LEU A 8 19.32 6.14 12.08
CA LEU A 8 19.52 7.55 12.40
C LEU A 8 18.77 8.42 11.39
N GLY A 9 18.08 9.44 11.87
CA GLY A 9 17.52 10.50 11.07
C GLY A 9 18.61 11.28 10.32
N PRO A 10 18.27 12.21 9.42
CA PRO A 10 19.25 12.98 8.65
C PRO A 10 20.23 13.77 9.50
N ASP A 11 19.92 13.98 10.79
CA ASP A 11 20.74 14.71 11.76
C ASP A 11 21.51 13.81 12.73
N GLY A 12 21.49 12.50 12.55
CA GLY A 12 22.26 11.54 13.36
C GLY A 12 21.64 11.15 14.70
N GLU A 13 20.42 11.59 15.00
CA GLU A 13 19.70 11.24 16.22
C GLU A 13 18.93 9.92 16.09
N ASP A 14 18.94 9.11 17.14
CA ASP A 14 18.14 7.87 17.20
C ASP A 14 16.67 8.25 17.40
N TRP A 15 15.88 8.13 16.35
CA TRP A 15 14.43 8.42 16.37
C TRP A 15 13.64 7.62 17.44
N ARG A 16 14.26 6.60 18.07
CA ARG A 16 13.64 5.82 19.16
C ARG A 16 13.50 6.64 20.45
N ASP A 17 14.30 7.68 20.59
CA ASP A 17 14.37 8.51 21.79
C ASP A 17 13.62 9.84 21.61
N ASP A 18 12.89 10.05 20.50
CA ASP A 18 12.11 11.25 20.28
C ASP A 18 10.73 11.15 21.00
N PRO A 19 10.58 11.79 22.19
CA PRO A 19 9.36 11.71 22.98
C PRO A 19 8.16 12.39 22.28
N GLU A 20 8.38 13.33 21.37
CA GLU A 20 7.29 14.03 20.65
C GLU A 20 6.62 13.13 19.60
N LEU A 21 7.32 12.10 19.09
CA LEU A 21 6.75 11.14 18.14
C LEU A 21 5.88 10.07 18.78
N PHE A 22 5.97 9.87 20.11
CA PHE A 22 5.33 8.77 20.82
C PHE A 22 4.55 9.17 22.07
N ASP A 23 4.54 10.44 22.47
CA ASP A 23 3.74 10.85 23.61
C ASP A 23 2.24 10.91 23.22
N PRO A 24 1.41 9.98 23.73
CA PRO A 24 -0.03 10.01 23.49
C PRO A 24 -0.67 11.31 24.00
N ALA A 25 -0.02 12.01 24.95
CA ALA A 25 -0.50 13.27 25.49
C ALA A 25 -0.27 14.46 24.54
N CYS A 26 0.62 14.35 23.55
CA CYS A 26 0.87 15.40 22.56
C CYS A 26 -0.21 15.49 21.47
N SER A 27 -1.13 14.52 21.38
CA SER A 27 -2.30 14.60 20.50
C SER A 27 -3.56 14.92 21.30
N PRO A 28 -4.17 16.12 21.15
CA PRO A 28 -5.39 16.50 21.89
C PRO A 28 -6.52 15.49 21.75
N ASP A 29 -6.53 14.71 20.68
CA ASP A 29 -7.61 13.78 20.33
C ASP A 29 -7.29 12.31 20.64
N TRP A 30 -6.15 12.02 21.27
CA TRP A 30 -5.76 10.62 21.52
C TRP A 30 -6.76 9.87 22.41
N ALA A 31 -7.25 10.53 23.47
CA ALA A 31 -8.22 9.94 24.39
C ALA A 31 -9.56 9.65 23.70
N GLU A 32 -9.99 10.52 22.79
CA GLU A 32 -11.19 10.34 21.98
C GLU A 32 -11.00 9.22 20.96
N ARG A 33 -9.85 9.15 20.31
CA ARG A 33 -9.50 8.06 19.37
C ARG A 33 -9.37 6.70 20.04
N ALA A 34 -8.76 6.66 21.25
CA ALA A 34 -8.71 5.44 22.05
C ALA A 34 -10.11 5.01 22.50
N ARG A 35 -10.99 5.96 22.82
CA ARG A 35 -12.40 5.69 23.13
C ARG A 35 -13.15 5.13 21.92
N LEU A 36 -12.97 5.70 20.73
CA LEU A 36 -13.57 5.22 19.49
C LEU A 36 -13.09 3.81 19.15
N ALA A 37 -11.81 3.52 19.35
CA ALA A 37 -11.22 2.20 19.10
C ALA A 37 -11.72 1.13 20.10
N ALA A 38 -12.14 1.53 21.30
CA ALA A 38 -12.70 0.63 22.32
C ALA A 38 -14.18 0.30 22.10
N LEU A 39 -14.86 1.00 21.18
CA LEU A 39 -16.26 0.75 20.88
C LEU A 39 -16.46 -0.61 20.19
N SER A 40 -17.63 -1.21 20.40
CA SER A 40 -18.06 -2.38 19.64
C SER A 40 -18.19 -2.08 18.15
N PRO A 41 -18.16 -3.11 17.27
CA PRO A 41 -18.35 -2.91 15.85
C PRO A 41 -19.62 -2.14 15.46
N GLN A 42 -20.71 -2.30 16.21
CA GLN A 42 -21.98 -1.60 15.98
C GLN A 42 -21.88 -0.12 16.40
N GLU A 43 -21.19 0.17 17.51
CA GLU A 43 -20.98 1.54 17.97
C GLU A 43 -20.00 2.29 17.07
N GLN A 44 -18.97 1.61 16.54
CA GLN A 44 -18.08 2.20 15.53
C GLN A 44 -18.82 2.49 14.21
N GLU A 45 -19.76 1.63 13.82
CA GLU A 45 -20.60 1.82 12.63
C GLU A 45 -21.59 2.98 12.81
N ALA A 46 -22.12 3.17 14.03
CA ALA A 46 -23.01 4.28 14.35
C ALA A 46 -22.27 5.63 14.45
N GLN A 47 -20.96 5.62 14.76
CA GLN A 47 -20.10 6.82 14.83
C GLN A 47 -19.24 7.02 13.60
N ALA A 48 -19.17 6.03 12.67
CA ALA A 48 -18.63 6.25 11.34
C ALA A 48 -19.41 7.39 10.69
N LEU A 49 -18.67 8.28 10.01
CA LEU A 49 -19.29 9.38 9.28
C LEU A 49 -20.50 8.87 8.51
N PRO A 50 -21.65 9.55 8.62
CA PRO A 50 -22.91 9.03 8.06
C PRO A 50 -22.71 8.65 6.59
N ALA A 51 -23.14 7.45 6.24
CA ALA A 51 -23.25 7.08 4.85
C ALA A 51 -24.02 8.20 4.14
N TRP A 52 -23.51 8.59 2.97
CA TRP A 52 -24.16 9.59 2.12
C TRP A 52 -25.65 9.23 1.98
N THR A 53 -26.50 10.00 2.62
CA THR A 53 -27.94 9.74 2.69
C THR A 53 -28.65 10.20 1.40
N ALA A 54 -29.86 9.72 1.19
CA ALA A 54 -30.72 10.22 0.10
C ALA A 54 -30.91 11.75 0.15
N GLU A 55 -30.85 12.35 1.35
CA GLU A 55 -30.88 13.82 1.54
C GLU A 55 -29.60 14.48 1.00
N GLY A 56 -28.44 13.88 1.22
CA GLY A 56 -27.17 14.33 0.66
C GLY A 56 -27.13 14.18 -0.86
N GLU A 57 -27.74 13.13 -1.40
CA GLU A 57 -27.91 12.95 -2.86
C GLU A 57 -28.87 13.99 -3.44
N ALA A 58 -29.97 14.28 -2.76
CA ALA A 58 -30.93 15.30 -3.16
C ALA A 58 -30.31 16.71 -3.08
N TRP A 59 -29.53 16.98 -2.03
CA TRP A 59 -28.76 18.23 -1.90
C TRP A 59 -27.73 18.36 -3.05
N ALA A 60 -26.97 17.33 -3.33
CA ALA A 60 -25.99 17.32 -4.41
C ALA A 60 -26.67 17.48 -5.79
N ALA A 61 -27.79 16.81 -6.02
CA ALA A 61 -28.58 16.97 -7.25
C ALA A 61 -29.14 18.39 -7.39
N GLY A 62 -29.62 18.99 -6.30
CA GLY A 62 -30.03 20.41 -6.27
C GLY A 62 -28.87 21.38 -6.51
N PHE A 63 -27.67 21.02 -6.07
CA PHE A 63 -26.45 21.81 -6.25
C PHE A 63 -25.99 21.83 -7.72
N VAL A 64 -26.15 20.73 -8.45
CA VAL A 64 -25.84 20.63 -9.89
C VAL A 64 -26.56 21.68 -10.72
N HIS A 65 -27.83 21.99 -10.37
CA HIS A 65 -28.65 22.97 -11.11
C HIS A 65 -28.33 24.44 -10.80
N HIS A 66 -27.47 24.72 -9.81
CA HIS A 66 -27.20 26.07 -9.32
C HIS A 66 -25.71 26.48 -9.39
N LEU A 67 -24.83 25.67 -9.97
CA LEU A 67 -23.46 26.06 -10.19
C LEU A 67 -23.38 27.00 -11.41
N PRO A 68 -23.17 28.34 -11.22
CA PRO A 68 -22.95 29.24 -12.33
C PRO A 68 -21.48 29.09 -12.78
N GLY A 69 -21.27 28.75 -14.03
CA GLY A 69 -19.92 28.78 -14.59
C GLY A 69 -19.67 27.74 -15.68
N PRO A 70 -18.62 27.87 -16.45
CA PRO A 70 -18.22 26.86 -17.42
C PRO A 70 -17.89 25.54 -16.74
N ALA A 71 -18.14 24.42 -17.42
CA ALA A 71 -17.79 23.09 -16.93
C ALA A 71 -16.32 23.05 -16.47
N GLY A 72 -16.06 22.48 -15.29
CA GLY A 72 -14.70 22.34 -14.73
C GLY A 72 -14.27 23.43 -13.75
N VAL A 73 -15.09 24.45 -13.46
CA VAL A 73 -14.79 25.46 -12.43
C VAL A 73 -15.27 24.99 -11.06
N GLY A 74 -14.42 25.19 -10.04
CA GLY A 74 -14.72 24.85 -8.65
C GLY A 74 -14.04 23.59 -8.11
N PHE A 75 -13.15 22.98 -8.89
CA PHE A 75 -12.29 21.88 -8.44
C PHE A 75 -11.08 22.35 -7.64
N ALA A 76 -10.64 23.61 -7.81
CA ALA A 76 -9.51 24.17 -7.07
C ALA A 76 -9.73 24.02 -5.55
N ALA A 77 -8.62 23.95 -4.79
CA ALA A 77 -8.65 23.79 -3.34
C ALA A 77 -9.57 24.82 -2.67
N GLY A 78 -10.51 24.31 -1.84
CA GLY A 78 -11.56 25.10 -1.20
C GLY A 78 -12.76 25.43 -2.06
N GLY A 79 -12.76 25.04 -3.34
CA GLY A 79 -13.90 25.18 -4.26
C GLY A 79 -15.06 24.25 -3.88
N ALA A 80 -16.19 24.43 -4.59
CA ALA A 80 -17.41 23.65 -4.30
C ALA A 80 -17.22 22.17 -4.64
N LEU A 81 -16.57 21.84 -5.77
CA LEU A 81 -16.34 20.48 -6.23
C LEU A 81 -15.18 19.79 -5.45
N ASP A 82 -14.26 20.59 -4.89
CA ASP A 82 -13.23 20.05 -4.00
C ASP A 82 -13.82 19.44 -2.71
N ARG A 83 -14.91 20.01 -2.21
CA ARG A 83 -15.60 19.53 -1.00
C ARG A 83 -16.66 18.46 -1.28
N LEU A 84 -17.01 18.25 -2.55
CA LEU A 84 -18.03 17.27 -2.91
C LEU A 84 -17.51 15.85 -2.66
N PRO A 85 -18.25 15.00 -1.92
CA PRO A 85 -17.81 13.63 -1.67
C PRO A 85 -17.71 12.83 -2.97
N PRO A 86 -16.81 11.81 -3.05
CA PRO A 86 -16.72 10.96 -4.22
C PRO A 86 -18.02 10.16 -4.41
N GLY A 87 -18.46 10.06 -5.64
CA GLY A 87 -19.70 9.39 -6.03
C GLY A 87 -20.16 9.84 -7.41
N ARG A 88 -21.37 9.44 -7.79
CA ARG A 88 -21.92 9.70 -9.12
C ARG A 88 -21.94 11.19 -9.51
N VAL A 89 -22.18 12.09 -8.55
CA VAL A 89 -22.27 13.53 -8.81
C VAL A 89 -20.89 14.11 -9.12
N LEU A 90 -19.89 13.81 -8.27
CA LEU A 90 -18.50 14.23 -8.55
C LEU A 90 -17.98 13.62 -9.85
N ALA A 91 -18.35 12.36 -10.14
CA ALA A 91 -17.97 11.70 -11.39
C ALA A 91 -18.53 12.43 -12.61
N ALA A 92 -19.80 12.85 -12.58
CA ALA A 92 -20.42 13.60 -13.68
C ALA A 92 -19.67 14.92 -13.94
N PHE A 93 -19.38 15.71 -12.91
CA PHE A 93 -18.61 16.94 -13.08
C PHE A 93 -17.17 16.72 -13.56
N ALA A 94 -16.50 15.67 -13.04
CA ALA A 94 -15.14 15.35 -13.47
C ALA A 94 -15.11 14.82 -14.92
N ASP A 95 -16.16 14.15 -15.36
CA ASP A 95 -16.34 13.70 -16.74
C ASP A 95 -16.63 14.89 -17.67
N ASP A 96 -17.57 15.74 -17.31
CA ASP A 96 -17.90 16.97 -18.07
C ASP A 96 -16.66 17.87 -18.25
N ALA A 97 -15.80 17.96 -17.23
CA ALA A 97 -14.57 18.75 -17.30
C ALA A 97 -13.58 18.26 -18.36
N GLN A 98 -13.68 17.00 -18.81
CA GLN A 98 -12.82 16.42 -19.85
C GLN A 98 -13.37 16.59 -21.27
N HIS A 99 -14.68 16.87 -21.39
CA HIS A 99 -15.33 16.95 -22.70
C HIS A 99 -15.03 18.29 -23.40
N ASP A 100 -15.14 18.31 -24.72
CA ASP A 100 -15.03 19.49 -25.59
C ASP A 100 -13.76 20.33 -25.39
N GLY A 101 -12.62 19.70 -25.13
CA GLY A 101 -11.35 20.37 -24.84
C GLY A 101 -11.36 21.13 -23.51
N GLY A 102 -12.22 20.67 -22.57
CA GLY A 102 -12.42 21.30 -21.28
C GLY A 102 -11.15 21.44 -20.46
N LEU A 103 -10.31 20.39 -20.41
CA LEU A 103 -9.07 20.41 -19.62
C LEU A 103 -8.09 21.52 -20.06
N ASP A 104 -7.97 21.79 -21.36
CA ASP A 104 -7.07 22.82 -21.89
C ASP A 104 -7.49 24.25 -21.54
N ARG A 105 -8.76 24.43 -21.13
CA ARG A 105 -9.33 25.73 -20.75
C ARG A 105 -9.26 26.00 -19.25
N LEU A 106 -8.93 24.98 -18.45
CA LEU A 106 -8.86 25.10 -17.00
C LEU A 106 -7.57 25.78 -16.58
N ALA A 107 -7.64 26.58 -15.52
CA ALA A 107 -6.45 27.05 -14.83
C ALA A 107 -5.71 25.87 -14.16
N ASP A 108 -4.41 25.99 -13.95
CA ASP A 108 -3.59 24.93 -13.34
C ASP A 108 -4.13 24.45 -12.00
N SER A 109 -4.67 25.36 -11.18
CA SER A 109 -5.29 25.02 -9.89
C SER A 109 -6.55 24.18 -10.05
N GLU A 110 -7.37 24.42 -11.05
CA GLU A 110 -8.55 23.60 -11.37
C GLU A 110 -8.14 22.24 -11.93
N LEU A 111 -7.11 22.16 -12.78
CA LEU A 111 -6.56 20.92 -13.28
C LEU A 111 -6.06 20.03 -12.14
N VAL A 112 -5.35 20.58 -11.17
CA VAL A 112 -4.92 19.87 -9.97
C VAL A 112 -6.14 19.37 -9.20
N GLY A 113 -7.18 20.18 -9.06
CA GLY A 113 -8.43 19.79 -8.42
C GLY A 113 -9.15 18.64 -9.14
N VAL A 114 -9.20 18.65 -10.47
CA VAL A 114 -9.73 17.54 -11.29
C VAL A 114 -8.93 16.25 -11.06
N LEU A 115 -7.59 16.33 -11.01
CA LEU A 115 -6.74 15.18 -10.66
C LEU A 115 -7.07 14.62 -9.27
N CYS A 116 -7.27 15.49 -8.28
CA CYS A 116 -7.67 15.09 -6.93
C CYS A 116 -9.07 14.46 -6.93
N ALA A 117 -10.02 15.00 -7.69
CA ALA A 117 -11.36 14.44 -7.84
C ALA A 117 -11.32 13.02 -8.41
N TRP A 118 -10.60 12.78 -9.49
CA TRP A 118 -10.42 11.45 -10.07
C TRP A 118 -9.73 10.47 -9.11
N ARG A 119 -8.76 10.93 -8.34
CA ARG A 119 -8.11 10.10 -7.30
C ARG A 119 -9.12 9.68 -6.22
N ARG A 120 -9.97 10.59 -5.76
CA ARG A 120 -11.04 10.29 -4.78
C ARG A 120 -12.08 9.34 -5.36
N LEU A 121 -12.48 9.51 -6.62
CA LEU A 121 -13.39 8.61 -7.32
C LEU A 121 -12.82 7.20 -7.48
N ALA A 122 -11.54 7.08 -7.83
CA ALA A 122 -10.86 5.79 -7.90
C ALA A 122 -10.84 5.08 -6.53
N SER A 123 -10.63 5.83 -5.45
CA SER A 123 -10.67 5.30 -4.08
C SER A 123 -12.07 4.81 -3.71
N TRP A 124 -13.09 5.58 -4.03
CA TRP A 124 -14.50 5.22 -3.84
C TRP A 124 -14.88 3.96 -4.61
N ALA A 125 -14.48 3.86 -5.89
CA ALA A 125 -14.70 2.68 -6.71
C ALA A 125 -14.00 1.44 -6.12
N ALA A 126 -12.75 1.58 -5.64
CA ALA A 126 -12.01 0.50 -4.99
C ALA A 126 -12.68 0.02 -3.69
N ALA A 127 -13.26 0.93 -2.90
CA ALA A 127 -14.06 0.55 -1.73
C ALA A 127 -15.33 -0.23 -2.13
N GLY A 128 -15.99 0.18 -3.21
CA GLY A 128 -17.14 -0.54 -3.77
C GLY A 128 -16.79 -1.94 -4.28
N GLU A 129 -15.65 -2.07 -4.97
CA GLU A 129 -15.12 -3.37 -5.41
C GLU A 129 -14.85 -4.28 -4.21
N ALA A 130 -14.14 -3.80 -3.18
CA ALA A 130 -13.87 -4.55 -1.96
C ALA A 130 -15.17 -5.03 -1.28
N ALA A 131 -16.20 -4.19 -1.22
CA ALA A 131 -17.50 -4.56 -0.66
C ALA A 131 -18.21 -5.66 -1.47
N ALA A 132 -18.11 -5.63 -2.80
CA ALA A 132 -18.64 -6.66 -3.68
C ALA A 132 -17.92 -8.00 -3.49
N VAL A 133 -16.58 -7.98 -3.44
CA VAL A 133 -15.72 -9.16 -3.16
C VAL A 133 -16.11 -9.80 -1.82
N LEU A 134 -16.24 -9.02 -0.76
CA LEU A 134 -16.64 -9.49 0.56
C LEU A 134 -18.04 -10.13 0.55
N THR A 135 -18.96 -9.51 -0.17
CA THR A 135 -20.32 -10.03 -0.30
C THR A 135 -20.33 -11.38 -1.03
N LEU A 136 -19.57 -11.51 -2.12
CA LEU A 136 -19.40 -12.78 -2.83
C LEU A 136 -18.77 -13.84 -1.93
N ALA A 137 -17.66 -13.52 -1.26
CA ALA A 137 -16.98 -14.45 -0.36
C ALA A 137 -17.90 -14.93 0.77
N ARG A 138 -18.71 -14.04 1.36
CA ARG A 138 -19.69 -14.41 2.38
C ARG A 138 -20.75 -15.37 1.82
N ARG A 139 -21.30 -15.09 0.63
CA ARG A 139 -22.27 -15.97 -0.02
C ARG A 139 -21.70 -17.34 -0.30
N ARG A 140 -20.47 -17.44 -0.79
CA ARG A 140 -19.79 -18.74 -1.05
C ARG A 140 -19.57 -19.54 0.23
N ARG A 141 -19.22 -18.88 1.33
CA ARG A 141 -19.11 -19.53 2.65
C ARG A 141 -20.46 -20.11 3.14
N VAL A 142 -21.55 -19.38 2.97
CA VAL A 142 -22.90 -19.87 3.32
C VAL A 142 -23.24 -21.08 2.45
N GLN A 143 -23.10 -20.96 1.12
CA GLN A 143 -23.37 -22.05 0.18
C GLN A 143 -22.51 -23.28 0.43
N ALA A 144 -21.23 -23.10 0.80
CA ALA A 144 -20.33 -24.19 1.14
C ALA A 144 -20.83 -24.98 2.36
N ARG A 145 -21.35 -24.28 3.38
CA ARG A 145 -21.96 -24.90 4.57
C ARG A 145 -23.23 -25.66 4.24
N GLU A 146 -24.15 -25.04 3.48
CA GLU A 146 -25.42 -25.63 3.09
C GLU A 146 -25.24 -26.88 2.22
N LYS A 147 -24.34 -26.81 1.24
CA LYS A 147 -24.05 -27.92 0.31
C LYS A 147 -23.02 -28.91 0.82
N LYS A 148 -22.47 -28.74 2.05
CA LYS A 148 -21.35 -29.50 2.61
C LYS A 148 -20.19 -29.67 1.63
N ASN A 149 -19.89 -28.59 0.88
CA ASN A 149 -18.84 -28.54 -0.12
C ASN A 149 -17.91 -27.35 0.16
N SER A 150 -16.76 -27.63 0.80
CA SER A 150 -15.77 -26.61 1.18
C SER A 150 -15.15 -25.89 -0.03
N HIS A 151 -15.06 -26.56 -1.19
CA HIS A 151 -14.45 -26.02 -2.40
C HIS A 151 -15.08 -24.69 -2.86
N LEU A 152 -16.38 -24.50 -2.63
CA LEU A 152 -17.05 -23.24 -2.98
C LEU A 152 -16.49 -22.04 -2.23
N ALA A 153 -15.98 -22.23 -1.01
CA ALA A 153 -15.38 -21.16 -0.21
C ALA A 153 -13.87 -21.03 -0.47
N GLU A 154 -13.21 -22.12 -0.84
CA GLU A 154 -11.76 -22.18 -1.08
C GLU A 154 -11.37 -21.54 -2.41
N HIS A 155 -12.22 -21.61 -3.44
CA HIS A 155 -11.92 -21.13 -4.79
C HIS A 155 -12.48 -19.73 -5.13
N VAL A 156 -12.83 -18.92 -4.13
CA VAL A 156 -13.30 -17.56 -4.38
C VAL A 156 -12.24 -16.70 -5.09
N GLY A 157 -10.97 -16.87 -4.73
CA GLY A 157 -9.86 -16.21 -5.39
C GLY A 157 -9.75 -16.55 -6.88
N ASP A 158 -9.97 -17.81 -7.25
CA ASP A 158 -9.97 -18.27 -8.64
C ASP A 158 -11.19 -17.73 -9.40
N GLU A 159 -12.37 -17.67 -8.76
CA GLU A 159 -13.59 -17.08 -9.33
C GLU A 159 -13.38 -15.59 -9.64
N LEU A 160 -12.75 -14.85 -8.71
CA LEU A 160 -12.39 -13.44 -8.92
C LEU A 160 -11.37 -13.28 -10.06
N ALA A 161 -10.36 -14.14 -10.10
CA ALA A 161 -9.35 -14.12 -11.14
C ALA A 161 -9.97 -14.34 -12.53
N ALA A 162 -10.88 -15.29 -12.66
CA ALA A 162 -11.60 -15.56 -13.91
C ALA A 162 -12.51 -14.39 -14.31
N ALA A 163 -13.29 -13.84 -13.36
CA ALA A 163 -14.25 -12.77 -13.64
C ALA A 163 -13.58 -11.45 -14.02
N LEU A 164 -12.42 -11.15 -13.42
CA LEU A 164 -11.70 -9.89 -13.60
C LEU A 164 -10.48 -10.01 -14.52
N THR A 165 -10.27 -11.17 -15.14
CA THR A 165 -9.12 -11.44 -16.01
C THR A 165 -7.78 -11.20 -15.29
N LEU A 166 -7.69 -11.68 -14.05
CA LEU A 166 -6.50 -11.60 -13.20
C LEU A 166 -5.77 -12.94 -13.14
N THR A 167 -4.53 -12.92 -12.68
CA THR A 167 -3.87 -14.16 -12.26
C THR A 167 -4.50 -14.69 -10.98
N GLY A 168 -4.48 -16.01 -10.74
CA GLY A 168 -5.00 -16.62 -9.50
C GLY A 168 -4.42 -15.94 -8.24
N ARG A 169 -3.10 -15.64 -8.26
CA ARG A 169 -2.43 -14.91 -7.18
C ARG A 169 -3.00 -13.49 -6.96
N SER A 170 -3.34 -12.79 -8.04
CA SER A 170 -3.94 -11.44 -7.94
C SER A 170 -5.38 -11.51 -7.43
N GLY A 171 -6.17 -12.52 -7.85
CA GLY A 171 -7.51 -12.76 -7.32
C GLY A 171 -7.50 -13.08 -5.83
N GLU A 172 -6.61 -13.97 -5.39
CA GLU A 172 -6.41 -14.27 -3.97
C GLU A 172 -5.95 -13.04 -3.17
N ARG A 173 -5.03 -12.25 -3.73
CA ARG A 173 -4.57 -11.01 -3.10
C ARG A 173 -5.72 -10.02 -2.92
N LEU A 174 -6.58 -9.85 -3.91
CA LEU A 174 -7.76 -8.98 -3.84
C LEU A 174 -8.72 -9.45 -2.73
N LEU A 175 -8.94 -10.76 -2.61
CA LEU A 175 -9.77 -11.35 -1.55
C LEU A 175 -9.18 -11.07 -0.16
N VAL A 176 -7.88 -11.30 0.03
CA VAL A 176 -7.17 -11.07 1.30
C VAL A 176 -7.21 -9.59 1.70
N LEU A 177 -6.96 -8.67 0.76
CA LEU A 177 -7.02 -7.23 1.01
C LEU A 177 -8.44 -6.78 1.37
N SER A 178 -9.45 -7.25 0.64
CA SER A 178 -10.85 -6.96 0.95
C SER A 178 -11.24 -7.46 2.35
N ALA A 179 -10.82 -8.68 2.73
CA ALA A 179 -11.04 -9.21 4.07
C ALA A 179 -10.33 -8.38 5.16
N GLY A 180 -9.10 -7.90 4.88
CA GLY A 180 -8.38 -6.99 5.76
C GLY A 180 -9.11 -5.66 5.96
N LEU A 181 -9.66 -5.09 4.89
CA LEU A 181 -10.47 -3.86 4.96
C LEU A 181 -11.78 -4.06 5.75
N ALA A 182 -12.42 -5.22 5.65
CA ALA A 182 -13.60 -5.53 6.47
C ALA A 182 -13.29 -5.56 7.97
N ARG A 183 -12.07 -5.93 8.32
CA ARG A 183 -11.55 -5.92 9.68
C ARG A 183 -11.24 -4.50 10.16
N LEU A 184 -10.78 -3.62 9.23
CA LEU A 184 -10.35 -2.25 9.44
C LEU A 184 -11.40 -1.27 8.87
N ARG A 185 -12.47 -1.08 9.62
CA ARG A 185 -13.66 -0.36 9.14
C ARG A 185 -13.42 1.12 8.90
N LEU A 186 -12.59 1.77 9.71
CA LEU A 186 -12.26 3.18 9.52
C LEU A 186 -11.44 3.38 8.24
N THR A 187 -10.51 2.47 7.95
CA THR A 187 -9.73 2.47 6.70
C THR A 187 -10.62 2.27 5.48
N LEU A 188 -11.58 1.33 5.55
CA LEU A 188 -12.55 1.12 4.47
C LEU A 188 -13.43 2.34 4.25
N ALA A 189 -13.91 2.96 5.33
CA ALA A 189 -14.70 4.18 5.26
C ALA A 189 -13.90 5.36 4.68
N ALA A 190 -12.65 5.56 5.12
CA ALA A 190 -11.76 6.60 4.60
C ALA A 190 -11.46 6.39 3.10
N LEU A 191 -11.28 5.14 2.67
CA LEU A 191 -11.13 4.79 1.26
C LEU A 191 -12.40 5.14 0.47
N GLY A 192 -13.58 4.78 0.97
CA GLY A 192 -14.86 5.09 0.34
C GLY A 192 -15.17 6.58 0.29
N GLN A 193 -14.63 7.37 1.20
CA GLN A 193 -14.73 8.84 1.21
C GLN A 193 -13.62 9.53 0.41
N GLY A 194 -12.67 8.77 -0.13
CA GLY A 194 -11.55 9.31 -0.90
C GLY A 194 -10.52 10.06 -0.07
N LEU A 195 -10.52 9.90 1.26
CA LEU A 195 -9.53 10.50 2.17
C LEU A 195 -8.15 9.82 2.04
N ILE A 196 -8.16 8.52 1.76
CA ILE A 196 -6.96 7.76 1.42
C ILE A 196 -7.15 7.05 0.09
N ASP A 197 -6.07 6.74 -0.60
CA ASP A 197 -6.09 5.96 -1.83
C ASP A 197 -5.85 4.45 -1.57
N TRP A 198 -6.10 3.62 -2.59
CA TRP A 198 -5.89 2.18 -2.53
C TRP A 198 -4.47 1.78 -2.09
N PRO A 199 -3.37 2.39 -2.59
CA PRO A 199 -2.03 2.07 -2.12
C PRO A 199 -1.83 2.30 -0.62
N ARG A 200 -2.41 3.36 -0.03
CA ARG A 200 -2.35 3.60 1.41
C ARG A 200 -3.19 2.59 2.19
N ALA A 201 -4.39 2.27 1.71
CA ALA A 201 -5.23 1.23 2.30
C ALA A 201 -4.53 -0.13 2.33
N VAL A 202 -3.85 -0.51 1.24
CA VAL A 202 -3.03 -1.73 1.18
C VAL A 202 -1.91 -1.71 2.22
N VAL A 203 -1.21 -0.58 2.37
CA VAL A 203 -0.15 -0.44 3.39
C VAL A 203 -0.70 -0.63 4.79
N ILE A 204 -1.86 -0.05 5.11
CA ILE A 204 -2.49 -0.19 6.43
C ILE A 204 -2.88 -1.65 6.69
N VAL A 205 -3.56 -2.30 5.74
CA VAL A 205 -3.96 -3.72 5.87
C VAL A 205 -2.74 -4.61 6.09
N ASP A 206 -1.68 -4.43 5.30
CA ASP A 206 -0.48 -5.27 5.36
C ASP A 206 0.30 -5.09 6.66
N GLU A 207 0.48 -3.86 7.11
CA GLU A 207 1.24 -3.59 8.33
C GLU A 207 0.49 -4.01 9.59
N LEU A 208 -0.85 -3.96 9.60
CA LEU A 208 -1.68 -4.37 10.72
C LEU A 208 -2.09 -5.86 10.71
N ALA A 209 -1.75 -6.60 9.68
CA ALA A 209 -2.18 -8.00 9.51
C ALA A 209 -1.74 -8.94 10.66
N ALA A 210 -0.61 -8.65 11.32
CA ALA A 210 -0.06 -9.50 12.38
C ALA A 210 -0.65 -9.22 13.78
N LEU A 211 -1.39 -8.13 13.94
CA LEU A 211 -2.02 -7.75 15.21
C LEU A 211 -3.35 -8.47 15.41
N SER A 212 -3.79 -8.58 16.67
CA SER A 212 -5.17 -8.96 16.98
C SER A 212 -6.15 -7.90 16.45
N ASP A 213 -7.45 -8.24 16.37
CA ASP A 213 -8.45 -7.30 15.88
C ASP A 213 -8.59 -6.04 16.74
N ALA A 214 -8.44 -6.17 18.06
CA ALA A 214 -8.49 -5.05 18.97
C ALA A 214 -7.29 -4.12 18.81
N GLU A 215 -6.08 -4.68 18.77
CA GLU A 215 -4.84 -3.93 18.58
C GLU A 215 -4.80 -3.25 17.22
N ALA A 216 -5.20 -3.97 16.16
CA ALA A 216 -5.23 -3.41 14.81
C ALA A 216 -6.18 -2.22 14.71
N ARG A 217 -7.37 -2.29 15.31
CA ARG A 217 -8.32 -1.17 15.34
C ARG A 217 -7.81 0.01 16.19
N ALA A 218 -7.09 -0.26 17.29
CA ALA A 218 -6.49 0.81 18.09
C ALA A 218 -5.41 1.56 17.28
N VAL A 219 -4.53 0.83 16.58
CA VAL A 219 -3.51 1.45 15.71
C VAL A 219 -4.16 2.15 14.51
N GLU A 220 -5.20 1.56 13.91
CA GLU A 220 -5.96 2.17 12.83
C GLU A 220 -6.52 3.54 13.25
N ALA A 221 -7.22 3.61 14.38
CA ALA A 221 -7.83 4.84 14.88
C ALA A 221 -6.78 5.93 15.18
N LEU A 222 -5.60 5.53 15.68
CA LEU A 222 -4.49 6.43 15.96
C LEU A 222 -3.86 6.99 14.67
N MET A 223 -3.64 6.14 13.67
CA MET A 223 -2.81 6.48 12.50
C MET A 223 -3.60 7.07 11.33
N LEU A 224 -4.88 6.71 11.19
CA LEU A 224 -5.67 7.07 10.02
C LEU A 224 -5.81 8.59 9.79
N PRO A 225 -6.00 9.45 10.82
CA PRO A 225 -6.12 10.88 10.62
C PRO A 225 -4.89 11.55 9.99
N SER A 226 -3.71 10.97 10.19
CA SER A 226 -2.46 11.48 9.60
C SER A 226 -2.13 10.82 8.25
N ALA A 227 -2.79 9.71 7.91
CA ALA A 227 -2.49 8.92 6.71
C ALA A 227 -2.73 9.69 5.40
N GLU A 228 -3.69 10.62 5.38
CA GLU A 228 -4.01 11.46 4.23
C GLU A 228 -2.79 12.28 3.76
N GLY A 229 -2.07 12.89 4.71
CA GLY A 229 -0.91 13.75 4.43
C GLY A 229 0.40 12.98 4.19
N MET A 230 0.42 11.64 4.35
CA MET A 230 1.63 10.84 4.25
C MET A 230 1.78 10.17 2.89
N THR A 231 3.01 10.05 2.40
CA THR A 231 3.33 9.11 1.34
C THR A 231 3.21 7.67 1.85
N THR A 232 3.07 6.69 0.94
CA THR A 232 3.01 5.27 1.32
C THR A 232 4.23 4.80 2.10
N SER A 233 5.41 5.35 1.82
CA SER A 233 6.65 5.04 2.54
C SER A 233 6.65 5.60 3.95
N GLN A 234 6.23 6.86 4.14
CA GLN A 234 6.09 7.50 5.44
C GLN A 234 5.04 6.77 6.29
N LEU A 235 3.86 6.49 5.70
CA LEU A 235 2.79 5.75 6.38
C LEU A 235 3.26 4.36 6.82
N ARG A 236 3.99 3.64 5.97
CA ARG A 236 4.55 2.33 6.31
C ARG A 236 5.51 2.42 7.49
N ALA A 237 6.41 3.39 7.49
CA ALA A 237 7.36 3.60 8.59
C ALA A 237 6.63 3.95 9.90
N ALA A 238 5.63 4.83 9.85
CA ALA A 238 4.83 5.22 11.01
C ALA A 238 4.03 4.03 11.58
N LEU A 239 3.35 3.25 10.72
CA LEU A 239 2.62 2.06 11.13
C LEU A 239 3.53 1.00 11.77
N ARG A 240 4.72 0.77 11.22
CA ARG A 240 5.68 -0.17 11.81
C ARG A 240 6.09 0.24 13.23
N ARG A 241 6.31 1.53 13.47
CA ARG A 241 6.59 2.04 14.81
C ARG A 241 5.41 1.80 15.75
N ALA A 242 4.20 2.17 15.32
CA ALA A 242 3.00 1.98 16.11
C ALA A 242 2.73 0.49 16.44
N VAL A 243 2.94 -0.41 15.46
CA VAL A 243 2.83 -1.87 15.67
C VAL A 243 3.85 -2.36 16.69
N LEU A 244 5.10 -1.88 16.62
CA LEU A 244 6.14 -2.26 17.60
C LEU A 244 5.84 -1.74 19.00
N ALA A 245 5.20 -0.59 19.15
CA ALA A 245 4.81 -0.03 20.45
C ALA A 245 3.68 -0.86 21.09
N VAL A 246 2.72 -1.34 20.29
CA VAL A 246 1.59 -2.16 20.77
C VAL A 246 1.99 -3.61 20.99
N ASP A 247 2.77 -4.19 20.07
CA ASP A 247 3.22 -5.57 20.13
C ASP A 247 4.68 -5.68 19.66
N PRO A 248 5.64 -5.62 20.57
CA PRO A 248 7.05 -5.74 20.26
C PRO A 248 7.43 -7.05 19.54
N GLU A 249 6.64 -8.10 19.71
CA GLU A 249 6.88 -9.39 19.06
C GLU A 249 6.23 -9.52 17.67
N ALA A 250 5.28 -8.62 17.32
CA ALA A 250 4.56 -8.68 16.04
C ALA A 250 5.52 -8.74 14.84
N ALA A 251 6.58 -7.93 14.85
CA ALA A 251 7.59 -7.92 13.80
C ALA A 251 8.34 -9.25 13.70
N SER A 252 8.61 -9.89 14.84
CA SER A 252 9.25 -11.19 14.89
C SER A 252 8.33 -12.31 14.40
N ARG A 253 7.04 -12.25 14.78
CA ARG A 253 6.02 -13.19 14.28
C ARG A 253 5.83 -13.04 12.77
N ARG A 254 5.73 -11.83 12.25
CA ARG A 254 5.62 -11.55 10.81
C ARG A 254 6.82 -12.11 10.06
N ARG A 255 8.04 -11.84 10.51
CA ARG A 255 9.26 -12.38 9.88
C ARG A 255 9.30 -13.90 9.90
N ARG A 256 8.88 -14.53 11.01
CA ARG A 256 8.82 -15.99 11.09
C ARG A 256 7.78 -16.59 10.14
N ALA A 257 6.62 -15.95 9.99
CA ALA A 257 5.59 -16.35 9.03
C ALA A 257 6.09 -16.19 7.59
N ALA A 258 6.61 -15.02 7.23
CA ALA A 258 7.12 -14.72 5.90
C ALA A 258 8.26 -15.66 5.46
N ARG A 259 9.13 -16.09 6.40
CA ARG A 259 10.19 -17.07 6.09
C ARG A 259 9.66 -18.43 5.58
N ARG A 260 8.40 -18.79 5.89
CA ARG A 260 7.79 -20.02 5.35
C ARG A 260 7.50 -19.92 3.86
N ASP A 261 7.38 -18.69 3.36
CA ASP A 261 7.15 -18.36 1.95
C ASP A 261 8.45 -18.03 1.21
N ALA A 262 9.61 -18.34 1.81
CA ALA A 262 10.91 -18.14 1.19
C ALA A 262 11.01 -18.92 -0.11
N ARG A 263 11.34 -18.23 -1.20
CA ARG A 263 11.38 -18.81 -2.54
C ARG A 263 12.34 -18.07 -3.45
N VAL A 264 12.65 -18.70 -4.58
CA VAL A 264 13.38 -18.08 -5.70
C VAL A 264 12.40 -17.84 -6.83
N GLU A 265 12.38 -16.62 -7.36
CA GLU A 265 11.57 -16.22 -8.51
C GLU A 265 12.47 -15.93 -9.71
N VAL A 266 12.02 -16.36 -10.89
CA VAL A 266 12.65 -16.09 -12.18
C VAL A 266 11.59 -15.48 -13.08
N TRP A 267 11.95 -14.43 -13.81
CA TRP A 267 11.06 -13.82 -14.80
C TRP A 267 11.87 -13.25 -15.96
N GLU A 268 11.21 -13.08 -17.09
CA GLU A 268 11.75 -12.41 -18.26
C GLU A 268 11.58 -10.89 -18.11
N GLU A 269 12.64 -10.16 -18.44
CA GLU A 269 12.61 -8.69 -18.49
C GLU A 269 12.12 -8.21 -19.86
N PRO A 270 11.55 -7.00 -19.97
CA PRO A 270 11.09 -6.45 -21.26
C PRO A 270 12.18 -6.40 -22.36
N SER A 271 13.45 -6.43 -21.98
CA SER A 271 14.60 -6.47 -22.87
C SER A 271 14.86 -7.85 -23.50
N GLY A 272 14.14 -8.90 -23.11
CA GLY A 272 14.43 -10.29 -23.44
C GLY A 272 15.50 -10.95 -22.57
N ASN A 273 16.08 -10.22 -21.61
CA ASN A 273 16.94 -10.80 -20.57
C ASN A 273 16.08 -11.40 -19.45
N ALA A 274 16.73 -12.00 -18.45
CA ALA A 274 16.03 -12.61 -17.33
C ALA A 274 16.49 -12.04 -15.98
N ALA A 275 15.60 -12.05 -15.00
CA ALA A 275 15.91 -11.72 -13.62
C ALA A 275 15.72 -12.93 -12.70
N LEU A 276 16.52 -12.99 -11.64
CA LEU A 276 16.45 -13.99 -10.59
C LEU A 276 16.48 -13.29 -9.23
N ALA A 277 15.52 -13.58 -8.37
CA ALA A 277 15.46 -12.97 -7.04
C ALA A 277 15.09 -14.00 -5.97
N GLY A 278 15.76 -13.93 -4.82
CA GLY A 278 15.31 -14.57 -3.60
C GLY A 278 14.30 -13.69 -2.85
N ARG A 279 13.18 -14.26 -2.43
CA ARG A 279 12.12 -13.58 -1.67
C ARG A 279 12.02 -14.16 -0.27
N GLU A 280 11.68 -13.30 0.70
CA GLU A 280 11.45 -13.64 2.12
C GLU A 280 12.66 -14.31 2.80
N LEU A 281 13.85 -14.02 2.31
CA LEU A 281 15.11 -14.51 2.87
C LEU A 281 15.44 -13.81 4.20
N ALA A 282 16.29 -14.45 5.01
CA ALA A 282 16.77 -13.85 6.24
C ALA A 282 17.59 -12.57 5.95
N PRO A 283 17.30 -11.43 6.60
CA PRO A 283 18.01 -10.17 6.32
C PRO A 283 19.54 -10.27 6.46
N ALA A 284 20.01 -10.99 7.48
CA ALA A 284 21.45 -11.19 7.70
C ALA A 284 22.11 -11.90 6.51
N ASP A 285 21.46 -12.93 5.95
CA ASP A 285 21.99 -13.68 4.82
C ASP A 285 22.01 -12.83 3.53
N VAL A 286 20.97 -12.01 3.33
CA VAL A 286 20.91 -11.09 2.18
C VAL A 286 22.00 -10.04 2.26
N ILE A 287 22.21 -9.43 3.44
CA ILE A 287 23.28 -8.44 3.66
C ILE A 287 24.65 -9.08 3.45
N ALA A 288 24.90 -10.26 4.00
CA ALA A 288 26.15 -10.98 3.83
C ALA A 288 26.42 -11.33 2.36
N ALA A 289 25.38 -11.78 1.63
CA ALA A 289 25.48 -12.08 0.20
C ALA A 289 25.78 -10.81 -0.62
N ASP A 290 25.08 -9.69 -0.35
CA ASP A 290 25.30 -8.42 -1.02
C ASP A 290 26.71 -7.87 -0.79
N GLN A 291 27.18 -7.90 0.47
CA GLN A 291 28.52 -7.48 0.83
C GLN A 291 29.58 -8.34 0.12
N ARG A 292 29.38 -9.67 0.05
CA ARG A 292 30.28 -10.58 -0.65
C ARG A 292 30.33 -10.30 -2.14
N ILE A 293 29.18 -10.13 -2.80
CA ILE A 293 29.08 -9.77 -4.22
C ILE A 293 29.82 -8.45 -4.48
N THR A 294 29.59 -7.46 -3.63
CA THR A 294 30.22 -6.13 -3.75
C THR A 294 31.73 -6.19 -3.56
N ALA A 295 32.21 -6.95 -2.58
CA ALA A 295 33.64 -7.11 -2.34
C ALA A 295 34.34 -7.78 -3.54
N LEU A 296 33.76 -8.85 -4.07
CA LEU A 296 34.29 -9.57 -5.24
C LEU A 296 34.24 -8.69 -6.51
N ALA A 297 33.20 -7.91 -6.73
CA ALA A 297 33.11 -6.98 -7.86
C ALA A 297 34.17 -5.86 -7.76
N ARG A 298 34.42 -5.34 -6.56
CA ARG A 298 35.51 -4.37 -6.32
C ARG A 298 36.89 -4.98 -6.56
N TRP A 299 37.10 -6.22 -6.12
CA TRP A 299 38.32 -6.95 -6.39
C TRP A 299 38.54 -7.17 -7.89
N LEU A 300 37.52 -7.63 -8.63
CA LEU A 300 37.60 -7.78 -10.10
C LEU A 300 38.01 -6.47 -10.78
N ARG A 301 37.38 -5.36 -10.39
CA ARG A 301 37.68 -4.04 -10.95
C ARG A 301 39.11 -3.61 -10.64
N ALA A 302 39.58 -3.83 -9.42
CA ALA A 302 40.98 -3.55 -9.06
C ALA A 302 41.98 -4.44 -9.81
N SER A 303 41.56 -5.65 -10.21
CA SER A 303 42.36 -6.59 -10.98
C SER A 303 42.23 -6.41 -12.52
N GLY A 304 41.65 -5.31 -12.99
CA GLY A 304 41.63 -4.95 -14.41
C GLY A 304 40.38 -5.45 -15.19
N ALA A 305 39.37 -5.99 -14.51
CA ALA A 305 38.12 -6.35 -15.18
C ALA A 305 37.39 -5.10 -15.68
N GLU A 306 36.95 -5.13 -16.94
CA GLU A 306 36.22 -4.04 -17.56
C GLU A 306 34.74 -4.00 -17.11
N GLY A 307 34.14 -2.82 -17.17
CA GLY A 307 32.72 -2.60 -16.89
C GLY A 307 32.45 -1.74 -15.66
N THR A 308 31.19 -1.39 -15.48
CA THR A 308 30.74 -0.65 -14.28
C THR A 308 30.70 -1.60 -13.08
N ILE A 309 30.69 -1.03 -11.87
CA ILE A 309 30.60 -1.83 -10.64
C ILE A 309 29.31 -2.68 -10.64
N ASP A 310 28.22 -2.17 -11.18
CA ASP A 310 26.94 -2.89 -11.23
C ASP A 310 26.98 -4.05 -12.23
N GLN A 311 27.63 -3.87 -13.39
CA GLN A 311 27.87 -4.96 -14.32
C GLN A 311 28.75 -6.07 -13.71
N LEU A 312 29.80 -5.69 -13.01
CA LEU A 312 30.67 -6.65 -12.30
C LEU A 312 29.93 -7.35 -11.17
N ARG A 313 29.06 -6.65 -10.43
CA ARG A 313 28.20 -7.26 -9.40
C ARG A 313 27.25 -8.29 -10.02
N ALA A 314 26.63 -7.98 -11.16
CA ALA A 314 25.75 -8.90 -11.88
C ALA A 314 26.51 -10.14 -12.39
N ALA A 315 27.73 -9.95 -12.93
CA ALA A 315 28.57 -11.04 -13.37
C ALA A 315 29.01 -11.94 -12.21
N VAL A 316 29.41 -11.35 -11.06
CA VAL A 316 29.74 -12.09 -9.84
C VAL A 316 28.54 -12.87 -9.31
N PHE A 317 27.37 -12.25 -9.22
CA PHE A 317 26.13 -12.89 -8.80
C PHE A 317 25.84 -14.13 -9.64
N THR A 318 25.87 -14.00 -10.96
CA THR A 318 25.61 -15.09 -11.89
C THR A 318 26.69 -16.20 -11.79
N ALA A 319 27.96 -15.82 -11.66
CA ALA A 319 29.06 -16.78 -11.52
C ALA A 319 28.93 -17.62 -10.25
N LEU A 320 28.64 -16.97 -9.11
CA LEU A 320 28.49 -17.66 -7.82
C LEU A 320 27.31 -18.64 -7.85
N LEU A 321 26.16 -18.24 -8.38
CA LEU A 321 24.99 -19.10 -8.46
C LEU A 321 25.16 -20.25 -9.45
N ALA A 322 25.91 -20.02 -10.55
CA ALA A 322 26.21 -21.06 -11.54
C ALA A 322 27.40 -21.97 -11.13
N GLY A 323 27.96 -21.78 -9.92
CA GLY A 323 29.12 -22.55 -9.45
C GLY A 323 30.40 -22.28 -10.21
N ARG A 324 30.51 -21.16 -10.94
CA ARG A 324 31.70 -20.78 -11.69
C ARG A 324 32.66 -19.98 -10.79
N PRO A 325 33.98 -20.25 -10.86
CA PRO A 325 34.94 -19.45 -10.11
C PRO A 325 34.93 -18.00 -10.57
N VAL A 326 34.81 -17.04 -9.65
CA VAL A 326 34.77 -15.60 -9.96
C VAL A 326 36.02 -15.12 -10.72
N ARG A 327 37.18 -15.76 -10.50
CA ARG A 327 38.43 -15.48 -11.23
C ARG A 327 38.31 -15.68 -12.76
N THR A 328 37.37 -16.47 -13.25
CA THR A 328 37.12 -16.65 -14.70
C THR A 328 36.52 -15.41 -15.37
N LEU A 329 36.15 -14.41 -14.58
CA LEU A 329 35.69 -13.10 -15.06
C LEU A 329 36.82 -12.10 -15.27
N LEU A 330 38.06 -12.47 -14.95
CA LEU A 330 39.25 -11.66 -15.22
C LEU A 330 39.71 -11.84 -16.67
N PRO A 331 40.31 -10.81 -17.30
CA PRO A 331 41.03 -10.96 -18.55
C PRO A 331 42.16 -11.99 -18.42
N GLU A 332 42.50 -12.68 -19.50
CA GLU A 332 43.56 -13.71 -19.51
C GLU A 332 44.92 -13.17 -19.07
N ASP A 333 45.18 -11.87 -19.29
CA ASP A 333 46.43 -11.19 -18.96
C ASP A 333 46.43 -10.55 -17.55
N ALA A 334 45.38 -10.72 -16.77
CA ALA A 334 45.29 -10.12 -15.43
C ALA A 334 46.20 -10.83 -14.45
N SER A 335 47.25 -10.15 -14.02
CA SER A 335 48.02 -10.59 -12.86
C SER A 335 47.21 -10.32 -11.57
N PRO A 336 47.10 -11.30 -10.66
CA PRO A 336 46.50 -11.05 -9.37
C PRO A 336 47.31 -9.99 -8.59
N PRO A 337 46.61 -9.03 -7.91
CA PRO A 337 47.29 -8.02 -7.09
C PRO A 337 47.99 -8.64 -5.90
#